data_6372f88bc01b8d65f6ca85120d540978
#
_entry.id   6372f88bc01b8d65f6ca85120d540978
#
_cell.length_a   1.000
_cell.length_b   1.000
_cell.length_c   1.000
_cell.angle_alpha   90.00
_cell.angle_beta   90.00
_cell.angle_gamma   90.00
#
_symmetry.space_group_name_H-M   'P 1'
#
loop_
_entity.id
_entity.type
_entity.pdbx_description
1 polymer ?
#
loop_
_entity_poly.entity_id
_entity_poly.type
_entity_poly.pdbx_seq_one_letter_code
_entity_poly.pdbx_strand_id
1 'polypeptide(L)'
;MPLLFVKSLDKDVRLGVWKIEEDVDDFLTSQAEMHTVFQQEIAAYKSQARRLEKLAVYSLLWNMVNDCPIITHNADGKPFVQGWNISISHTKGYAAVMVSPHAEVAVDIEYRSNRVSRIAHRFMRDDEMQAEVTAQLVNWCAKETLYKYYSAQNLQYFDMRVTLDDSAMTHCFIENLKANTRHQVEVNITDDYVLTYVVGNEK
;
A
#
# COMPACT_ATOMS: atom_id res chain seq x y z
N MET A 1 -5.29 -1.37 20.86
CA MET A 1 -5.51 -0.89 19.47
C MET A 1 -4.24 -1.17 18.67
N PRO A 2 -4.29 -1.94 17.62
CA PRO A 2 -3.08 -2.37 16.91
C PRO A 2 -2.67 -1.44 15.77
N LEU A 3 -2.77 -0.12 15.97
CA LEU A 3 -1.99 0.82 15.18
C LEU A 3 -0.51 0.52 15.41
N LEU A 4 0.16 -0.03 14.38
CA LEU A 4 1.60 -0.31 14.51
C LEU A 4 2.39 0.99 14.54
N PHE A 5 2.14 1.85 13.58
CA PHE A 5 2.73 3.20 13.54
C PHE A 5 2.01 4.12 12.56
N VAL A 6 2.15 5.41 12.80
CA VAL A 6 2.06 6.49 11.82
C VAL A 6 3.35 7.27 11.92
N LYS A 7 4.10 7.37 10.82
CA LYS A 7 5.36 8.12 10.76
C LYS A 7 5.31 9.19 9.67
N SER A 8 5.92 10.34 9.92
CA SER A 8 6.21 11.33 8.90
C SER A 8 7.51 10.91 8.20
N LEU A 9 7.45 10.82 6.87
CA LEU A 9 8.62 10.49 6.03
C LEU A 9 9.35 11.77 5.62
N ASP A 10 8.59 12.82 5.36
CA ASP A 10 9.02 14.20 5.09
C ASP A 10 7.94 15.14 5.64
N LYS A 11 8.09 16.47 5.48
CA LYS A 11 7.25 17.51 6.09
C LYS A 11 5.74 17.22 6.01
N ASP A 12 5.28 16.71 4.86
CA ASP A 12 3.86 16.53 4.59
C ASP A 12 3.50 15.12 4.10
N VAL A 13 4.45 14.17 4.13
CA VAL A 13 4.22 12.78 3.73
C VAL A 13 4.11 11.92 4.97
N ARG A 14 2.99 11.22 5.12
CA ARG A 14 2.73 10.31 6.23
C ARG A 14 2.49 8.90 5.72
N LEU A 15 3.07 7.92 6.43
CA LEU A 15 2.86 6.50 6.21
C LEU A 15 2.36 5.86 7.50
N GLY A 16 1.24 5.15 7.40
CA GLY A 16 0.64 4.42 8.52
C GLY A 16 0.48 2.94 8.20
N VAL A 17 0.67 2.09 9.20
CA VAL A 17 0.41 0.66 9.13
C VAL A 17 -0.44 0.24 10.33
N TRP A 18 -1.47 -0.54 10.05
CA TRP A 18 -2.38 -1.13 11.02
C TRP A 18 -2.28 -2.65 10.98
N LYS A 19 -2.13 -3.28 12.14
CA LYS A 19 -2.27 -4.72 12.28
C LYS A 19 -3.71 -5.03 12.67
N ILE A 20 -4.41 -5.79 11.87
CA ILE A 20 -5.84 -6.09 12.08
C ILE A 20 -5.94 -7.28 13.04
N GLU A 21 -6.14 -6.99 14.31
CA GLU A 21 -6.34 -7.99 15.39
C GLU A 21 -7.75 -7.92 15.98
N GLU A 22 -8.48 -6.84 15.67
CA GLU A 22 -9.84 -6.59 16.14
C GLU A 22 -10.87 -7.39 15.34
N ASP A 23 -12.03 -7.57 15.94
CA ASP A 23 -13.25 -7.86 15.20
C ASP A 23 -14.00 -6.58 14.77
N VAL A 24 -15.11 -6.75 14.07
CA VAL A 24 -15.89 -5.61 13.57
C VAL A 24 -16.50 -4.81 14.71
N ASP A 25 -16.96 -5.47 15.76
CA ASP A 25 -17.62 -4.81 16.90
C ASP A 25 -16.62 -4.03 17.74
N ASP A 26 -15.38 -4.51 17.87
CA ASP A 26 -14.27 -3.78 18.51
C ASP A 26 -13.99 -2.45 17.81
N PHE A 27 -13.87 -2.47 16.48
CA PHE A 27 -13.72 -1.25 15.70
C PHE A 27 -14.91 -0.31 15.92
N LEU A 28 -16.13 -0.85 15.83
CA LEU A 28 -17.37 -0.09 15.96
C LEU A 28 -17.49 0.57 17.35
N THR A 29 -17.00 -0.03 18.38
CA THR A 29 -17.04 0.50 19.74
C THR A 29 -15.94 1.53 20.00
N SER A 30 -14.73 1.27 19.53
CA SER A 30 -13.56 2.10 19.83
C SER A 30 -13.52 3.43 19.08
N GLN A 31 -14.24 3.56 17.96
CA GLN A 31 -14.23 4.75 17.09
C GLN A 31 -15.65 5.15 16.64
N ALA A 32 -16.56 5.29 17.61
CA ALA A 32 -17.98 5.51 17.36
C ALA A 32 -18.31 6.74 16.49
N GLU A 33 -17.51 7.82 16.57
CA GLU A 33 -17.70 9.02 15.74
C GLU A 33 -17.42 8.73 14.26
N MET A 34 -16.35 7.98 13.96
CA MET A 34 -16.00 7.55 12.61
C MET A 34 -17.07 6.62 12.01
N HIS A 35 -17.73 5.83 12.87
CA HIS A 35 -18.72 4.84 12.47
C HIS A 35 -19.97 5.42 11.85
N THR A 36 -20.47 6.53 12.40
CA THR A 36 -21.67 7.20 11.88
C THR A 36 -21.52 7.61 10.42
N VAL A 37 -20.29 7.94 9.99
CA VAL A 37 -20.01 8.40 8.63
C VAL A 37 -19.86 7.23 7.64
N PHE A 38 -19.23 6.12 8.07
CA PHE A 38 -18.89 5.02 7.16
C PHE A 38 -19.75 3.77 7.33
N GLN A 39 -20.70 3.78 8.28
CA GLN A 39 -21.52 2.61 8.63
C GLN A 39 -22.23 1.98 7.43
N GLN A 40 -22.79 2.80 6.55
CA GLN A 40 -23.52 2.29 5.37
C GLN A 40 -22.57 1.62 4.36
N GLU A 41 -21.39 2.22 4.11
CA GLU A 41 -20.39 1.65 3.23
C GLU A 41 -19.87 0.32 3.79
N ILE A 42 -19.50 0.29 5.06
CA ILE A 42 -19.00 -0.92 5.72
C ILE A 42 -20.04 -2.04 5.73
N ALA A 43 -21.30 -1.72 6.01
CA ALA A 43 -22.40 -2.68 6.03
C ALA A 43 -22.68 -3.32 4.65
N ALA A 44 -22.36 -2.62 3.56
CA ALA A 44 -22.55 -3.13 2.20
C ALA A 44 -21.62 -4.31 1.86
N TYR A 45 -20.46 -4.44 2.54
CA TYR A 45 -19.55 -5.56 2.30
C TYR A 45 -20.04 -6.85 2.96
N LYS A 46 -20.21 -7.93 2.17
CA LYS A 46 -20.61 -9.25 2.67
C LYS A 46 -19.50 -9.96 3.45
N SER A 47 -18.25 -9.77 3.06
CA SER A 47 -17.08 -10.39 3.68
C SER A 47 -16.67 -9.66 4.94
N GLN A 48 -16.58 -10.35 6.07
CA GLN A 48 -16.05 -9.82 7.32
C GLN A 48 -14.60 -9.33 7.16
N ALA A 49 -13.76 -10.11 6.47
CA ALA A 49 -12.38 -9.71 6.20
C ALA A 49 -12.33 -8.36 5.45
N ARG A 50 -13.20 -8.16 4.45
CA ARG A 50 -13.26 -6.90 3.71
C ARG A 50 -13.75 -5.73 4.56
N ARG A 51 -14.67 -5.98 5.48
CA ARG A 51 -15.10 -4.96 6.47
C ARG A 51 -13.94 -4.52 7.35
N LEU A 52 -13.17 -5.50 7.87
CA LEU A 52 -12.01 -5.23 8.73
C LEU A 52 -10.91 -4.46 8.00
N GLU A 53 -10.59 -4.84 6.76
CA GLU A 53 -9.64 -4.11 5.91
C GLU A 53 -10.06 -2.64 5.73
N LYS A 54 -11.34 -2.41 5.43
CA LYS A 54 -11.89 -1.06 5.26
C LYS A 54 -11.87 -0.25 6.55
N LEU A 55 -12.26 -0.87 7.67
CA LEU A 55 -12.22 -0.23 9.00
C LEU A 55 -10.79 0.17 9.37
N ALA A 56 -9.81 -0.70 9.16
CA ALA A 56 -8.40 -0.40 9.41
C ALA A 56 -7.90 0.78 8.54
N VAL A 57 -8.27 0.82 7.26
CA VAL A 57 -7.92 1.92 6.34
C VAL A 57 -8.53 3.23 6.81
N TYR A 58 -9.82 3.27 7.17
CA TYR A 58 -10.46 4.48 7.68
C TYR A 58 -9.85 4.92 9.02
N SER A 59 -9.54 3.97 9.91
CA SER A 59 -8.86 4.26 11.17
C SER A 59 -7.47 4.88 10.96
N LEU A 60 -6.70 4.39 9.99
CA LEU A 60 -5.43 5.01 9.62
C LEU A 60 -5.63 6.43 9.10
N LEU A 61 -6.54 6.62 8.15
CA LEU A 61 -6.82 7.94 7.59
C LEU A 61 -7.26 8.93 8.67
N TRP A 62 -8.15 8.52 9.58
CA TRP A 62 -8.60 9.36 10.71
C TRP A 62 -7.44 9.81 11.59
N ASN A 63 -6.44 8.97 11.80
CA ASN A 63 -5.24 9.31 12.56
C ASN A 63 -4.22 10.14 11.76
N MET A 64 -4.34 10.21 10.44
CA MET A 64 -3.36 10.85 9.58
C MET A 64 -3.82 12.19 9.02
N VAL A 65 -5.12 12.40 8.88
CA VAL A 65 -5.71 13.64 8.37
C VAL A 65 -6.67 14.24 9.41
N ASN A 66 -6.75 15.56 9.47
CA ASN A 66 -7.47 16.25 10.54
C ASN A 66 -8.99 16.37 10.29
N ASP A 67 -9.48 15.91 9.13
CA ASP A 67 -10.88 15.96 8.74
C ASP A 67 -11.45 14.55 8.60
N CYS A 68 -12.77 14.45 8.47
CA CYS A 68 -13.46 13.20 8.18
C CYS A 68 -13.18 12.79 6.71
N PRO A 69 -12.23 11.88 6.43
CA PRO A 69 -11.81 11.56 5.07
C PRO A 69 -12.84 10.67 4.38
N ILE A 70 -13.48 11.15 3.33
CA ILE A 70 -14.33 10.34 2.46
C ILE A 70 -13.46 9.82 1.30
N ILE A 71 -13.34 8.50 1.20
CA ILE A 71 -12.60 7.86 0.10
C ILE A 71 -13.55 7.74 -1.10
N THR A 72 -13.19 8.39 -2.18
CA THR A 72 -13.80 8.18 -3.50
C THR A 72 -12.79 7.53 -4.45
N HIS A 73 -13.20 7.18 -5.66
CA HIS A 73 -12.31 6.60 -6.65
C HIS A 73 -12.47 7.35 -7.98
N ASN A 74 -11.34 7.60 -8.64
CA ASN A 74 -11.36 8.16 -9.99
C ASN A 74 -11.75 7.09 -11.04
N ALA A 75 -11.77 7.49 -12.32
CA ALA A 75 -12.14 6.58 -13.41
C ALA A 75 -11.17 5.38 -13.56
N ASP A 76 -9.92 5.51 -13.13
CA ASP A 76 -8.90 4.46 -13.16
C ASP A 76 -8.93 3.58 -11.89
N GLY A 77 -9.88 3.82 -10.98
CA GLY A 77 -10.00 3.08 -9.72
C GLY A 77 -9.01 3.53 -8.63
N LYS A 78 -8.22 4.59 -8.86
CA LYS A 78 -7.32 5.14 -7.86
C LYS A 78 -8.13 5.79 -6.73
N PRO A 79 -7.83 5.50 -5.44
CA PRO A 79 -8.47 6.15 -4.32
C PRO A 79 -8.12 7.65 -4.28
N PHE A 80 -9.09 8.44 -3.88
CA PHE A 80 -8.98 9.88 -3.75
C PHE A 80 -9.64 10.36 -2.46
N VAL A 81 -8.98 11.27 -1.77
CA VAL A 81 -9.50 12.04 -0.64
C VAL A 81 -9.28 13.52 -0.93
N GLN A 82 -10.28 14.36 -0.72
CA GLN A 82 -10.18 15.78 -1.02
C GLN A 82 -9.00 16.42 -0.27
N GLY A 83 -8.14 17.12 -1.01
CA GLY A 83 -6.94 17.78 -0.47
C GLY A 83 -5.74 16.86 -0.23
N TRP A 84 -5.84 15.56 -0.56
CA TRP A 84 -4.79 14.58 -0.32
C TRP A 84 -4.56 13.64 -1.49
N ASN A 85 -3.30 13.45 -1.86
CA ASN A 85 -2.88 12.28 -2.62
C ASN A 85 -2.81 11.11 -1.65
N ILE A 86 -3.44 10.00 -1.99
CA ILE A 86 -3.47 8.83 -1.12
C ILE A 86 -3.10 7.56 -1.88
N SER A 87 -2.51 6.62 -1.17
CA SER A 87 -2.32 5.25 -1.62
C SER A 87 -2.69 4.30 -0.49
N ILE A 88 -3.37 3.22 -0.85
CA ILE A 88 -3.90 2.23 0.08
C ILE A 88 -3.44 0.84 -0.36
N SER A 89 -3.01 0.05 0.58
CA SER A 89 -2.78 -1.38 0.39
C SER A 89 -3.25 -2.16 1.62
N HIS A 90 -3.66 -3.38 1.41
CA HIS A 90 -3.99 -4.30 2.49
C HIS A 90 -3.66 -5.72 2.08
N THR A 91 -3.25 -6.51 3.05
CA THR A 91 -2.97 -7.93 2.91
C THR A 91 -3.51 -8.66 4.14
N LYS A 92 -3.30 -9.97 4.24
CA LYS A 92 -3.78 -10.76 5.37
C LYS A 92 -3.27 -10.19 6.70
N GLY A 93 -4.18 -9.63 7.51
CA GLY A 93 -3.89 -9.10 8.85
C GLY A 93 -3.27 -7.71 8.88
N TYR A 94 -3.11 -7.02 7.72
CA TYR A 94 -2.48 -5.70 7.69
C TYR A 94 -3.17 -4.76 6.70
N ALA A 95 -3.18 -3.47 7.04
CA ALA A 95 -3.50 -2.38 6.13
C ALA A 95 -2.39 -1.33 6.18
N ALA A 96 -2.08 -0.73 5.04
CA ALA A 96 -1.13 0.38 4.90
C ALA A 96 -1.79 1.53 4.16
N VAL A 97 -1.56 2.74 4.64
CA VAL A 97 -2.04 3.97 4.01
C VAL A 97 -0.90 4.97 3.95
N MET A 98 -0.79 5.63 2.82
CA MET A 98 0.15 6.74 2.62
C MET A 98 -0.61 7.96 2.14
N VAL A 99 -0.30 9.13 2.69
CA VAL A 99 -0.95 10.40 2.34
C VAL A 99 0.05 11.52 2.18
N SER A 100 -0.21 12.42 1.25
CA SER A 100 0.48 13.70 1.10
C SER A 100 -0.45 14.73 0.47
N PRO A 101 -0.43 16.02 0.91
CA PRO A 101 -1.19 17.07 0.25
C PRO A 101 -0.56 17.49 -1.09
N HIS A 102 0.74 17.28 -1.30
CA HIS A 102 1.47 17.84 -2.43
C HIS A 102 2.15 16.79 -3.32
N ALA A 103 2.79 15.79 -2.71
CA ALA A 103 3.52 14.77 -3.44
C ALA A 103 2.59 13.63 -3.91
N GLU A 104 2.88 13.07 -5.08
CA GLU A 104 2.31 11.78 -5.48
C GLU A 104 2.91 10.68 -4.59
N VAL A 105 2.09 9.78 -4.08
CA VAL A 105 2.52 8.70 -3.17
C VAL A 105 1.97 7.36 -3.60
N ALA A 106 2.74 6.31 -3.37
CA ALA A 106 2.27 4.94 -3.54
C ALA A 106 2.86 4.02 -2.48
N VAL A 107 2.06 3.08 -2.01
CA VAL A 107 2.43 2.06 -1.02
C VAL A 107 1.83 0.71 -1.38
N ASP A 108 2.60 -0.33 -1.13
CA ASP A 108 2.11 -1.70 -1.13
C ASP A 108 2.59 -2.45 0.10
N ILE A 109 1.78 -3.39 0.58
CA ILE A 109 2.10 -4.27 1.71
C ILE A 109 1.64 -5.70 1.42
N GLU A 110 2.54 -6.66 1.64
CA GLU A 110 2.26 -8.07 1.42
C GLU A 110 2.72 -8.91 2.61
N TYR A 111 1.85 -9.81 3.12
CA TYR A 111 2.25 -10.73 4.17
C TYR A 111 3.27 -11.76 3.66
N ARG A 112 4.21 -12.13 4.51
CA ARG A 112 5.25 -13.09 4.13
C ARG A 112 4.68 -14.49 3.99
N SER A 113 4.84 -15.05 2.80
CA SER A 113 4.46 -16.45 2.52
C SER A 113 5.18 -16.96 1.28
N ASN A 114 5.34 -18.27 1.20
CA ASN A 114 5.92 -18.94 0.02
C ASN A 114 4.98 -18.97 -1.20
N ARG A 115 3.80 -18.34 -1.12
CA ARG A 115 2.82 -18.34 -2.23
C ARG A 115 3.33 -17.59 -3.44
N VAL A 116 4.11 -16.52 -3.22
CA VAL A 116 4.67 -15.69 -4.30
C VAL A 116 5.53 -16.52 -5.26
N SER A 117 6.30 -17.49 -4.76
CA SER A 117 7.16 -18.35 -5.59
C SER A 117 6.39 -19.16 -6.63
N ARG A 118 5.12 -19.50 -6.36
CA ARG A 118 4.27 -20.26 -7.30
C ARG A 118 3.88 -19.45 -8.53
N ILE A 119 3.91 -18.13 -8.43
CA ILE A 119 3.48 -17.20 -9.48
C ILE A 119 4.61 -16.29 -9.95
N ALA A 120 5.84 -16.46 -9.46
CA ALA A 120 6.98 -15.59 -9.77
C ALA A 120 7.16 -15.40 -11.29
N HIS A 121 7.03 -16.46 -12.09
CA HIS A 121 7.09 -16.42 -13.54
C HIS A 121 6.02 -15.56 -14.23
N ARG A 122 4.97 -15.13 -13.50
CA ARG A 122 3.89 -14.29 -14.05
C ARG A 122 4.17 -12.80 -13.94
N PHE A 123 5.09 -12.42 -13.05
CA PHE A 123 5.39 -11.01 -12.81
C PHE A 123 6.89 -10.67 -12.89
N MET A 124 7.78 -11.64 -12.68
CA MET A 124 9.23 -11.43 -12.82
C MET A 124 9.67 -11.68 -14.25
N ARG A 125 10.47 -10.76 -14.77
CA ARG A 125 11.16 -10.90 -16.04
C ARG A 125 12.32 -11.90 -15.88
N ASP A 126 12.83 -12.46 -16.97
CA ASP A 126 13.95 -13.41 -16.94
C ASP A 126 15.22 -12.79 -16.30
N ASP A 127 15.43 -11.49 -16.53
CA ASP A 127 16.55 -10.71 -15.97
C ASP A 127 16.37 -10.31 -14.49
N GLU A 128 15.19 -10.56 -13.91
CA GLU A 128 14.86 -10.28 -12.50
C GLU A 128 14.79 -11.55 -11.63
N MET A 129 14.91 -12.75 -12.23
CA MET A 129 14.64 -14.00 -11.53
C MET A 129 15.55 -14.19 -10.31
N GLN A 130 14.92 -14.43 -9.16
CA GLN A 130 15.55 -14.65 -7.86
C GLN A 130 15.08 -15.98 -7.28
N ALA A 131 15.98 -16.72 -6.62
CA ALA A 131 15.64 -17.97 -5.92
C ALA A 131 15.06 -17.72 -4.53
N GLU A 132 15.45 -16.62 -3.87
CA GLU A 132 15.06 -16.29 -2.52
C GLU A 132 13.64 -15.70 -2.48
N VAL A 133 12.79 -16.27 -1.62
CA VAL A 133 11.36 -15.92 -1.52
C VAL A 133 11.15 -14.47 -1.13
N THR A 134 11.98 -13.93 -0.23
CA THR A 134 11.87 -12.52 0.20
C THR A 134 12.18 -11.59 -0.97
N ALA A 135 13.20 -11.89 -1.77
CA ALA A 135 13.52 -11.10 -2.97
C ALA A 135 12.39 -11.13 -4.01
N GLN A 136 11.74 -12.30 -4.20
CA GLN A 136 10.56 -12.40 -5.06
C GLN A 136 9.39 -11.56 -4.52
N LEU A 137 9.19 -11.54 -3.20
CA LEU A 137 8.12 -10.77 -2.56
C LEU A 137 8.39 -9.26 -2.64
N VAL A 138 9.64 -8.83 -2.48
CA VAL A 138 10.05 -7.43 -2.70
C VAL A 138 9.81 -7.02 -4.16
N ASN A 139 10.17 -7.87 -5.13
CA ASN A 139 9.91 -7.60 -6.55
C ASN A 139 8.41 -7.42 -6.83
N TRP A 140 7.56 -8.31 -6.30
CA TRP A 140 6.10 -8.23 -6.41
C TRP A 140 5.59 -6.91 -5.82
N CYS A 141 5.92 -6.65 -4.55
CA CYS A 141 5.46 -5.48 -3.80
C CYS A 141 5.91 -4.16 -4.47
N ALA A 142 7.15 -4.10 -4.98
CA ALA A 142 7.65 -2.94 -5.71
C ALA A 142 6.89 -2.69 -7.02
N LYS A 143 6.53 -3.74 -7.76
CA LYS A 143 5.73 -3.61 -8.99
C LYS A 143 4.31 -3.14 -8.69
N GLU A 144 3.67 -3.67 -7.64
CA GLU A 144 2.36 -3.19 -7.18
C GLU A 144 2.43 -1.71 -6.74
N THR A 145 3.51 -1.31 -6.07
CA THR A 145 3.75 0.10 -5.71
C THR A 145 3.85 0.98 -6.95
N LEU A 146 4.65 0.61 -7.96
CA LEU A 146 4.78 1.40 -9.17
C LEU A 146 3.49 1.42 -10.01
N TYR A 147 2.76 0.31 -10.06
CA TYR A 147 1.44 0.24 -10.70
C TYR A 147 0.47 1.26 -10.09
N LYS A 148 0.41 1.34 -8.76
CA LYS A 148 -0.42 2.33 -8.05
C LYS A 148 0.05 3.77 -8.31
N TYR A 149 1.36 3.99 -8.38
CA TYR A 149 1.95 5.30 -8.69
C TYR A 149 1.54 5.79 -10.08
N TYR A 150 1.57 4.91 -11.07
CA TYR A 150 1.20 5.18 -12.46
C TYR A 150 -0.17 4.62 -12.84
N SER A 151 -1.17 4.71 -11.97
CA SER A 151 -2.49 4.07 -12.13
C SER A 151 -3.14 4.32 -13.50
N ALA A 152 -3.01 5.53 -14.08
CA ALA A 152 -3.55 5.88 -15.38
C ALA A 152 -2.85 5.19 -16.57
N GLN A 153 -1.65 4.62 -16.38
CA GLN A 153 -0.88 4.01 -17.48
C GLN A 153 -1.20 2.52 -17.68
N ASN A 154 -1.95 1.90 -16.77
CA ASN A 154 -2.30 0.47 -16.81
C ASN A 154 -1.08 -0.43 -17.13
N LEU A 155 0.00 -0.24 -16.35
CA LEU A 155 1.25 -0.98 -16.53
C LEU A 155 1.03 -2.48 -16.33
N GLN A 156 1.61 -3.29 -17.21
CA GLN A 156 1.70 -4.73 -16.98
C GLN A 156 2.99 -5.06 -16.24
N TYR A 157 3.08 -6.21 -15.58
CA TYR A 157 4.27 -6.58 -14.81
C TYR A 157 5.58 -6.56 -15.62
N PHE A 158 5.52 -6.93 -16.90
CA PHE A 158 6.68 -6.93 -17.80
C PHE A 158 7.00 -5.55 -18.39
N ASP A 159 6.14 -4.55 -18.20
CA ASP A 159 6.44 -3.13 -18.50
C ASP A 159 7.30 -2.49 -17.40
N MET A 160 7.58 -3.23 -16.34
CA MET A 160 8.35 -2.78 -15.17
C MET A 160 9.55 -3.69 -14.96
N ARG A 161 10.69 -3.13 -14.52
CA ARG A 161 11.88 -3.87 -14.16
C ARG A 161 12.41 -3.44 -12.81
N VAL A 162 12.54 -4.42 -11.89
CA VAL A 162 13.09 -4.20 -10.55
C VAL A 162 14.56 -4.58 -10.52
N THR A 163 15.38 -3.76 -9.89
CA THR A 163 16.78 -4.04 -9.57
C THR A 163 16.96 -3.94 -8.06
N LEU A 164 17.32 -5.05 -7.43
CA LEU A 164 17.67 -5.07 -6.01
C LEU A 164 19.12 -4.59 -5.86
N ASP A 165 19.35 -3.61 -5.00
CA ASP A 165 20.65 -2.92 -4.95
C ASP A 165 21.62 -3.57 -3.96
N ASP A 166 21.12 -4.12 -2.85
CA ASP A 166 21.93 -4.72 -1.80
C ASP A 166 21.33 -6.00 -1.20
N SER A 167 22.14 -6.71 -0.42
CA SER A 167 21.70 -7.90 0.31
C SER A 167 20.74 -7.59 1.46
N ALA A 168 20.72 -6.36 1.97
CA ALA A 168 19.81 -5.93 3.04
C ALA A 168 18.43 -5.58 2.51
N MET A 169 18.30 -5.33 1.21
CA MET A 169 17.04 -4.98 0.52
C MET A 169 16.29 -3.86 1.24
N THR A 170 16.99 -2.82 1.70
CA THR A 170 16.36 -1.65 2.34
C THR A 170 15.72 -0.71 1.34
N HIS A 171 16.14 -0.79 0.10
CA HIS A 171 15.56 -0.12 -1.06
C HIS A 171 15.80 -0.95 -2.33
N CYS A 172 15.05 -0.63 -3.36
CA CYS A 172 15.28 -1.15 -4.71
C CYS A 172 15.04 -0.05 -5.74
N PHE A 173 15.51 -0.29 -6.96
CA PHE A 173 15.15 0.57 -8.08
C PHE A 173 14.12 -0.12 -8.95
N ILE A 174 13.14 0.64 -9.44
CA ILE A 174 12.16 0.14 -10.39
C ILE A 174 12.05 1.08 -11.58
N GLU A 175 12.05 0.50 -12.76
CA GLU A 175 11.93 1.22 -14.03
C GLU A 175 10.54 1.00 -14.62
N ASN A 176 9.91 2.08 -15.06
CA ASN A 176 8.79 2.05 -15.98
C ASN A 176 9.34 2.06 -17.39
N LEU A 177 9.35 0.93 -18.05
CA LEU A 177 9.94 0.76 -19.39
C LEU A 177 9.16 1.47 -20.49
N LYS A 178 7.85 1.72 -20.28
CA LYS A 178 7.03 2.49 -21.22
C LYS A 178 7.35 3.99 -21.21
N ALA A 179 7.56 4.54 -20.02
CA ALA A 179 7.84 5.96 -19.84
C ALA A 179 9.34 6.28 -19.77
N ASN A 180 10.20 5.25 -19.74
CA ASN A 180 11.65 5.36 -19.53
C ASN A 180 12.00 6.19 -18.28
N THR A 181 11.32 5.89 -17.18
CA THR A 181 11.56 6.53 -15.88
C THR A 181 12.04 5.51 -14.86
N ARG A 182 12.87 5.96 -13.91
CA ARG A 182 13.41 5.14 -12.83
C ARG A 182 13.08 5.77 -11.50
N HIS A 183 12.65 4.94 -10.55
CA HIS A 183 12.31 5.33 -9.19
C HIS A 183 13.09 4.51 -8.19
N GLN A 184 13.52 5.15 -7.10
CA GLN A 184 13.90 4.44 -5.90
C GLN A 184 12.64 4.13 -5.11
N VAL A 185 12.51 2.89 -4.68
CA VAL A 185 11.42 2.39 -3.85
C VAL A 185 12.02 1.97 -2.52
N GLU A 186 11.50 2.53 -1.46
CA GLU A 186 11.89 2.15 -0.10
C GLU A 186 11.25 0.82 0.27
N VAL A 187 12.00 -0.02 0.96
CA VAL A 187 11.60 -1.37 1.34
C VAL A 187 11.71 -1.54 2.85
N ASN A 188 10.66 -2.06 3.46
CA ASN A 188 10.66 -2.45 4.87
C ASN A 188 10.27 -3.93 4.96
N ILE A 189 11.18 -4.74 5.45
CA ILE A 189 11.01 -6.18 5.63
C ILE A 189 10.93 -6.48 7.11
N THR A 190 9.85 -7.13 7.53
CA THR A 190 9.65 -7.64 8.89
C THR A 190 9.50 -9.17 8.86
N ASP A 191 9.29 -9.81 9.98
CA ASP A 191 8.98 -11.24 10.04
C ASP A 191 7.60 -11.55 9.45
N ASP A 192 6.67 -10.58 9.47
CA ASP A 192 5.27 -10.76 9.10
C ASP A 192 4.94 -10.27 7.69
N TYR A 193 5.58 -9.19 7.22
CA TYR A 193 5.25 -8.55 5.95
C TYR A 193 6.46 -7.91 5.24
N VAL A 194 6.29 -7.66 3.96
CA VAL A 194 7.10 -6.73 3.16
C VAL A 194 6.22 -5.53 2.83
N LEU A 195 6.75 -4.33 3.02
CA LEU A 195 6.11 -3.08 2.65
C LEU A 195 7.06 -2.29 1.75
N THR A 196 6.53 -1.77 0.66
CA THR A 196 7.28 -0.91 -0.26
C THR A 196 6.53 0.40 -0.48
N TYR A 197 7.27 1.51 -0.66
CA TYR A 197 6.65 2.78 -0.96
C TYR A 197 7.54 3.70 -1.80
N VAL A 198 6.91 4.62 -2.49
CA VAL A 198 7.56 5.68 -3.26
C VAL A 198 6.89 7.02 -2.98
N VAL A 199 7.71 8.06 -2.90
CA VAL A 199 7.29 9.45 -2.84
C VAL A 199 7.76 10.14 -4.11
N GLY A 200 6.83 10.73 -4.85
CA GLY A 200 7.15 11.54 -6.01
C GLY A 200 7.64 12.93 -5.61
N ASN A 201 8.22 13.63 -6.59
CA ASN A 201 8.54 15.04 -6.41
C ASN A 201 7.26 15.85 -6.21
N GLU A 202 7.35 16.91 -5.41
CA GLU A 202 6.28 17.89 -5.29
C GLU A 202 5.97 18.49 -6.68
N LYS A 203 4.67 18.62 -6.97
CA LYS A 203 4.18 19.24 -8.20
C LYS A 203 4.12 20.75 -8.07
#